data_5c6c0832092ec2bd9414189f562c2733
#
_entry.id   5c6c0832092ec2bd9414189f562c2733
#
_cell.length_a   1.000
_cell.length_b   1.000
_cell.length_c   1.000
_cell.angle_alpha   90.00
_cell.angle_beta   90.00
_cell.angle_gamma   90.00
#
_symmetry.space_group_name_H-M   'P 1'
#
loop_
_entity.id
_entity.type
_entity.pdbx_description
1 polymer ?
#
loop_
_entity_poly.entity_id
_entity_poly.type
_entity_poly.pdbx_seq_one_letter_code
_entity_poly.pdbx_strand_id
1 'polypeptide(L)'
;MTELPSSTLRAGGPPSRCARRLLLVHAHPDDESINNGATMAKYAAEGARVTLVTCTLGEHGEVIPPELRHLTGAELGEHRLGELTAAMRELGVEDFRLLGGRGRFEDSGMMGIADNDDPASLWQADVDEAARELVEVILEVRPQVLVTYDPDGGYGHPDHIQAHRIAMRAAELAADAGWRIPKIYWNRVPRTVAEEAFARLQSDLPTLPFAKAATVGDVPGVVDDERITTVIDGTDHARAKAAAMRAHATQIDVAEPYFALSNELAQPLFTTEYYELVRGEAAARTESDLFAGVADVPVEEAS
;
A
#
# COMPACT_ATOMS: atom_id res chain seq x y z
N MET A 1 7.51 -22.42 -62.74
CA MET A 1 8.31 -21.77 -61.72
C MET A 1 7.69 -20.40 -61.50
N THR A 2 6.87 -20.32 -60.47
CA THR A 2 6.16 -19.08 -60.10
C THR A 2 6.56 -18.77 -58.67
N GLU A 3 7.33 -17.72 -58.51
CA GLU A 3 7.82 -17.22 -57.23
C GLU A 3 6.68 -16.56 -56.45
N LEU A 4 6.50 -16.97 -55.20
CA LEU A 4 5.59 -16.34 -54.20
C LEU A 4 6.29 -15.13 -53.59
N PRO A 5 5.59 -13.99 -53.37
CA PRO A 5 6.20 -12.84 -52.74
C PRO A 5 6.38 -13.07 -51.25
N SER A 6 7.60 -12.83 -50.75
CA SER A 6 8.00 -12.81 -49.36
C SER A 6 7.29 -11.67 -48.63
N SER A 7 6.36 -11.98 -47.76
CA SER A 7 5.74 -11.01 -46.84
C SER A 7 6.71 -10.77 -45.67
N THR A 8 7.39 -9.67 -45.70
CA THR A 8 8.16 -9.12 -44.56
C THR A 8 7.17 -8.68 -43.47
N LEU A 9 7.01 -9.52 -42.46
CA LEU A 9 6.43 -9.12 -41.18
C LEU A 9 7.35 -8.04 -40.56
N ARG A 10 6.86 -6.80 -40.55
CA ARG A 10 7.49 -5.75 -39.77
C ARG A 10 7.40 -6.17 -38.29
N ALA A 11 8.53 -6.49 -37.70
CA ALA A 11 8.66 -6.59 -36.25
C ALA A 11 8.25 -5.24 -35.67
N GLY A 12 7.22 -5.22 -34.85
CA GLY A 12 6.85 -4.07 -34.06
C GLY A 12 8.06 -3.69 -33.20
N GLY A 13 8.51 -2.44 -33.32
CA GLY A 13 9.53 -1.90 -32.42
C GLY A 13 9.08 -2.06 -30.97
N PRO A 14 10.01 -2.06 -29.99
CA PRO A 14 9.66 -2.14 -28.60
C PRO A 14 8.66 -1.01 -28.28
N PRO A 15 7.62 -1.27 -27.44
CA PRO A 15 6.68 -0.24 -27.06
C PRO A 15 7.44 0.92 -26.45
N SER A 16 7.11 2.14 -26.86
CA SER A 16 7.72 3.35 -26.29
C SER A 16 7.51 3.31 -24.78
N ARG A 17 8.58 3.21 -24.01
CA ARG A 17 8.54 3.09 -22.55
C ARG A 17 8.21 4.45 -21.93
N CYS A 18 6.94 4.82 -21.95
CA CYS A 18 6.43 5.77 -20.98
C CYS A 18 6.12 4.98 -19.71
N ALA A 19 7.05 4.95 -18.77
CA ALA A 19 6.85 4.17 -17.56
C ALA A 19 5.94 4.92 -16.60
N ARG A 20 4.78 4.32 -16.30
CA ARG A 20 3.96 4.68 -15.15
C ARG A 20 4.75 4.40 -13.88
N ARG A 21 4.78 5.33 -12.94
CA ARG A 21 5.51 5.21 -11.67
C ARG A 21 4.57 5.51 -10.52
N LEU A 22 4.28 4.48 -9.74
CA LEU A 22 3.43 4.50 -8.56
C LEU A 22 4.32 4.42 -7.31
N LEU A 23 4.15 5.35 -6.38
CA LEU A 23 4.79 5.33 -5.08
C LEU A 23 3.72 5.11 -4.01
N LEU A 24 3.95 4.12 -3.14
CA LEU A 24 3.12 3.91 -1.95
C LEU A 24 3.97 4.18 -0.70
N VAL A 25 3.36 4.81 0.30
CA VAL A 25 4.00 5.09 1.60
C VAL A 25 3.12 4.50 2.70
N HIS A 26 3.64 3.47 3.37
CA HIS A 26 2.98 2.76 4.46
C HIS A 26 3.80 2.75 5.74
N ALA A 27 3.16 2.57 6.88
CA ALA A 27 3.78 2.60 8.18
C ALA A 27 4.54 1.30 8.49
N HIS A 28 3.88 0.15 8.31
CA HIS A 28 4.39 -1.15 8.73
C HIS A 28 4.40 -2.17 7.59
N PRO A 29 5.23 -3.22 7.68
CA PRO A 29 5.12 -4.39 6.82
C PRO A 29 3.79 -5.10 7.08
N ASP A 30 2.90 -5.14 6.12
CA ASP A 30 1.55 -5.72 5.99
C ASP A 30 0.50 -4.73 5.47
N ASP A 31 0.60 -3.45 5.83
CA ASP A 31 -0.34 -2.41 5.41
C ASP A 31 -0.53 -2.34 3.88
N GLU A 32 0.58 -2.49 3.14
CA GLU A 32 0.57 -2.46 1.68
C GLU A 32 -0.25 -3.62 1.10
N SER A 33 -0.12 -4.80 1.69
CA SER A 33 -0.82 -6.00 1.25
C SER A 33 -2.31 -5.94 1.59
N ILE A 34 -2.66 -5.44 2.78
CA ILE A 34 -4.05 -5.28 3.24
C ILE A 34 -4.77 -4.22 2.40
N ASN A 35 -4.18 -3.02 2.28
CA ASN A 35 -4.86 -1.86 1.73
C ASN A 35 -4.75 -1.75 0.20
N ASN A 36 -3.62 -2.17 -0.38
CA ASN A 36 -3.27 -1.87 -1.77
C ASN A 36 -2.72 -3.06 -2.56
N GLY A 37 -2.75 -4.28 -2.00
CA GLY A 37 -2.11 -5.45 -2.60
C GLY A 37 -2.63 -5.77 -4.00
N ALA A 38 -3.93 -5.68 -4.24
CA ALA A 38 -4.50 -5.95 -5.56
C ALA A 38 -4.12 -4.86 -6.58
N THR A 39 -4.12 -3.59 -6.17
CA THR A 39 -3.67 -2.45 -6.99
C THR A 39 -2.19 -2.56 -7.33
N MET A 40 -1.34 -2.87 -6.36
CA MET A 40 0.10 -3.06 -6.57
C MET A 40 0.37 -4.17 -7.59
N ALA A 41 -0.24 -5.34 -7.39
CA ALA A 41 -0.10 -6.48 -8.30
C ALA A 41 -0.60 -6.16 -9.72
N LYS A 42 -1.74 -5.46 -9.83
CA LYS A 42 -2.28 -5.02 -11.12
C LYS A 42 -1.30 -4.12 -11.87
N TYR A 43 -0.84 -3.04 -11.24
CA TYR A 43 0.06 -2.10 -11.91
C TYR A 43 1.43 -2.70 -12.20
N ALA A 44 1.97 -3.57 -11.33
CA ALA A 44 3.19 -4.32 -11.60
C ALA A 44 3.03 -5.23 -12.83
N ALA A 45 1.93 -5.97 -12.93
CA ALA A 45 1.62 -6.83 -14.07
C ALA A 45 1.41 -6.03 -15.38
N GLU A 46 0.90 -4.81 -15.30
CA GLU A 46 0.76 -3.87 -16.43
C GLU A 46 2.09 -3.20 -16.83
N GLY A 47 3.18 -3.46 -16.11
CA GLY A 47 4.52 -2.94 -16.41
C GLY A 47 4.79 -1.55 -15.83
N ALA A 48 3.98 -1.08 -14.88
CA ALA A 48 4.31 0.12 -14.12
C ALA A 48 5.47 -0.16 -13.16
N ARG A 49 6.31 0.84 -12.91
CA ARG A 49 7.25 0.80 -11.79
C ARG A 49 6.46 1.11 -10.51
N VAL A 50 6.30 0.10 -9.67
CA VAL A 50 5.69 0.23 -8.34
C VAL A 50 6.82 0.29 -7.32
N THR A 51 6.86 1.37 -6.54
CA THR A 51 7.82 1.55 -5.44
C THR A 51 7.04 1.63 -4.13
N LEU A 52 7.43 0.83 -3.16
CA LEU A 52 6.91 0.89 -1.80
C LEU A 52 7.95 1.53 -0.87
N VAL A 53 7.51 2.43 0.00
CA VAL A 53 8.28 2.89 1.16
C VAL A 53 7.51 2.51 2.42
N THR A 54 8.14 1.70 3.26
CA THR A 54 7.64 1.32 4.59
C THR A 54 8.42 2.10 5.64
N CYS A 55 7.73 2.71 6.61
CA CYS A 55 8.37 3.65 7.53
C CYS A 55 9.14 2.96 8.66
N THR A 56 8.61 1.88 9.22
CA THR A 56 9.21 1.10 10.32
C THR A 56 9.27 -0.38 9.98
N LEU A 57 9.81 -1.20 10.85
CA LEU A 57 9.76 -2.67 10.70
C LEU A 57 8.62 -3.32 11.48
N GLY A 58 7.79 -2.53 12.18
CA GLY A 58 6.66 -3.04 12.95
C GLY A 58 7.11 -3.86 14.16
N GLU A 59 8.09 -3.37 14.90
CA GLU A 59 8.77 -4.06 15.99
C GLU A 59 7.86 -4.35 17.19
N HIS A 60 6.73 -3.64 17.30
CA HIS A 60 5.73 -3.80 18.36
C HIS A 60 4.49 -4.60 17.96
N GLY A 61 4.48 -5.21 16.76
CA GLY A 61 3.37 -6.05 16.29
C GLY A 61 3.12 -7.25 17.20
N GLU A 62 1.84 -7.56 17.42
CA GLU A 62 1.44 -8.76 18.14
C GLU A 62 1.57 -10.00 17.26
N VAL A 63 2.32 -11.01 17.72
CA VAL A 63 2.63 -12.21 16.93
C VAL A 63 1.53 -13.25 17.08
N ILE A 64 0.86 -13.61 15.97
CA ILE A 64 -0.23 -14.59 15.92
C ILE A 64 0.28 -16.03 16.18
N PRO A 65 1.27 -16.57 15.42
CA PRO A 65 1.71 -17.96 15.58
C PRO A 65 2.35 -18.19 16.96
N PRO A 66 1.84 -19.13 17.77
CA PRO A 66 2.38 -19.36 19.11
C PRO A 66 3.88 -19.67 19.17
N GLU A 67 4.40 -20.35 18.14
CA GLU A 67 5.81 -20.73 18.02
C GLU A 67 6.74 -19.55 17.75
N LEU A 68 6.23 -18.44 17.23
CA LEU A 68 6.97 -17.22 16.93
C LEU A 68 6.80 -16.13 17.98
N ARG A 69 5.96 -16.31 19.01
CA ARG A 69 5.70 -15.29 20.05
C ARG A 69 6.91 -14.92 20.90
N HIS A 70 8.02 -15.64 20.74
CA HIS A 70 9.29 -15.26 21.34
C HIS A 70 9.99 -14.11 20.63
N LEU A 71 9.61 -13.81 19.38
CA LEU A 71 10.15 -12.70 18.60
C LEU A 71 9.56 -11.38 19.11
N THR A 72 10.42 -10.45 19.48
CA THR A 72 10.04 -9.12 19.99
C THR A 72 11.06 -8.07 19.55
N GLY A 73 10.65 -6.80 19.48
CA GLY A 73 11.53 -5.69 19.14
C GLY A 73 12.27 -5.92 17.83
N ALA A 74 13.58 -5.68 17.81
CA ALA A 74 14.40 -5.80 16.61
C ALA A 74 14.40 -7.19 15.97
N GLU A 75 14.23 -8.28 16.76
CA GLU A 75 14.15 -9.64 16.22
C GLU A 75 12.84 -9.83 15.43
N LEU A 76 11.74 -9.29 15.94
CA LEU A 76 10.47 -9.31 15.22
C LEU A 76 10.56 -8.44 13.95
N GLY A 77 11.12 -7.23 14.06
CA GLY A 77 11.30 -6.34 12.91
C GLY A 77 12.10 -7.00 11.78
N GLU A 78 13.18 -7.71 12.13
CA GLU A 78 13.97 -8.48 11.16
C GLU A 78 13.19 -9.60 10.49
N HIS A 79 12.39 -10.31 11.27
CA HIS A 79 11.52 -11.36 10.75
C HIS A 79 10.47 -10.78 9.78
N ARG A 80 9.82 -9.68 10.17
CA ARG A 80 8.81 -8.99 9.34
C ARG A 80 9.39 -8.39 8.06
N LEU A 81 10.67 -8.00 8.04
CA LEU A 81 11.35 -7.63 6.79
C LEU A 81 11.46 -8.82 5.82
N GLY A 82 11.65 -10.03 6.35
CA GLY A 82 11.60 -11.26 5.57
C GLY A 82 10.20 -11.52 5.00
N GLU A 83 9.16 -11.32 5.81
CA GLU A 83 7.76 -11.43 5.40
C GLU A 83 7.42 -10.40 4.31
N LEU A 84 7.80 -9.13 4.48
CA LEU A 84 7.64 -8.08 3.48
C LEU A 84 8.32 -8.45 2.16
N THR A 85 9.54 -8.96 2.22
CA THR A 85 10.28 -9.41 1.03
C THR A 85 9.53 -10.52 0.28
N ALA A 86 8.92 -11.46 1.02
CA ALA A 86 8.10 -12.50 0.43
C ALA A 86 6.80 -11.95 -0.16
N ALA A 87 6.12 -11.04 0.55
CA ALA A 87 4.90 -10.38 0.08
C ALA A 87 5.14 -9.58 -1.21
N MET A 88 6.22 -8.80 -1.28
CA MET A 88 6.57 -8.05 -2.49
C MET A 88 6.80 -8.96 -3.70
N ARG A 89 7.37 -10.13 -3.49
CA ARG A 89 7.55 -11.13 -4.57
C ARG A 89 6.20 -11.65 -5.09
N GLU A 90 5.24 -11.91 -4.20
CA GLU A 90 3.89 -12.34 -4.59
C GLU A 90 3.13 -11.25 -5.35
N LEU A 91 3.36 -9.98 -5.04
CA LEU A 91 2.76 -8.83 -5.73
C LEU A 91 3.51 -8.46 -7.03
N GLY A 92 4.69 -9.05 -7.30
CA GLY A 92 5.52 -8.70 -8.45
C GLY A 92 6.18 -7.32 -8.33
N VAL A 93 6.39 -6.84 -7.10
CA VAL A 93 7.03 -5.55 -6.80
C VAL A 93 8.49 -5.77 -6.43
N GLU A 94 9.39 -5.14 -7.20
CA GLU A 94 10.84 -5.30 -7.01
C GLU A 94 11.48 -4.16 -6.20
N ASP A 95 10.87 -2.96 -6.23
CA ASP A 95 11.40 -1.76 -5.57
C ASP A 95 10.62 -1.48 -4.28
N PHE A 96 11.17 -1.94 -3.15
CA PHE A 96 10.66 -1.58 -1.83
C PHE A 96 11.80 -1.13 -0.92
N ARG A 97 11.52 -0.16 -0.07
CA ARG A 97 12.51 0.57 0.70
C ARG A 97 12.00 0.85 2.11
N LEU A 98 12.92 1.00 3.05
CA LEU A 98 12.65 1.50 4.40
C LEU A 98 12.98 2.99 4.44
N LEU A 99 12.11 3.80 5.02
CA LEU A 99 12.27 5.24 5.13
C LEU A 99 13.55 5.58 5.91
N GLY A 100 14.46 6.33 5.27
CA GLY A 100 15.76 6.69 5.85
C GLY A 100 16.72 5.50 6.05
N GLY A 101 16.35 4.30 5.57
CA GLY A 101 17.12 3.08 5.74
C GLY A 101 16.66 2.24 6.94
N ARG A 102 17.22 1.05 7.04
CA ARG A 102 16.84 0.06 8.05
C ARG A 102 17.07 0.56 9.49
N GLY A 103 16.03 0.48 10.33
CA GLY A 103 16.10 0.86 11.74
C GLY A 103 16.28 2.36 11.95
N ARG A 104 15.97 3.19 10.96
CA ARG A 104 16.01 4.65 11.13
C ARG A 104 14.91 5.15 12.06
N PHE A 105 13.74 4.54 11.98
CA PHE A 105 12.58 4.79 12.82
C PHE A 105 12.06 3.48 13.36
N GLU A 106 11.68 3.45 14.64
CA GLU A 106 11.05 2.31 15.29
C GLU A 106 9.53 2.47 15.32
N ASP A 107 8.82 1.35 15.35
CA ASP A 107 7.38 1.30 15.53
C ASP A 107 6.97 1.97 16.84
N SER A 108 5.97 2.84 16.80
CA SER A 108 5.50 3.59 17.96
C SER A 108 4.48 2.81 18.81
N GLY A 109 4.02 1.67 18.31
CA GLY A 109 2.90 0.94 18.89
C GLY A 109 1.58 1.72 18.85
N MET A 110 0.55 1.20 19.50
CA MET A 110 -0.79 1.81 19.53
C MET A 110 -0.79 3.14 20.31
N MET A 111 -1.69 4.04 19.92
CA MET A 111 -1.83 5.35 20.57
C MET A 111 -2.05 5.22 22.09
N GLY A 112 -1.26 5.96 22.87
CA GLY A 112 -1.40 6.08 24.32
C GLY A 112 -0.58 5.10 25.14
N ILE A 113 0.31 4.31 24.52
CA ILE A 113 1.29 3.48 25.23
C ILE A 113 2.63 4.20 25.42
N ALA A 114 3.49 3.68 26.29
CA ALA A 114 4.76 4.32 26.65
C ALA A 114 5.73 4.45 25.46
N ASP A 115 5.66 3.53 24.50
CA ASP A 115 6.52 3.50 23.32
C ASP A 115 6.28 4.71 22.40
N ASN A 116 5.13 5.40 22.54
CA ASN A 116 4.89 6.66 21.84
C ASN A 116 5.83 7.78 22.29
N ASP A 117 6.41 7.70 23.48
CA ASP A 117 7.34 8.68 24.04
C ASP A 117 8.82 8.33 23.76
N ASP A 118 9.09 7.18 23.10
CA ASP A 118 10.45 6.81 22.73
C ASP A 118 10.99 7.75 21.65
N PRO A 119 12.15 8.39 21.86
CA PRO A 119 12.75 9.26 20.84
C PRO A 119 13.11 8.56 19.52
N ALA A 120 13.24 7.24 19.50
CA ALA A 120 13.49 6.46 18.30
C ALA A 120 12.20 6.16 17.51
N SER A 121 11.02 6.28 18.15
CA SER A 121 9.73 5.99 17.53
C SER A 121 9.43 6.94 16.37
N LEU A 122 8.77 6.43 15.35
CA LEU A 122 8.34 7.23 14.19
C LEU A 122 7.43 8.40 14.62
N TRP A 123 6.61 8.20 15.67
CA TRP A 123 5.71 9.24 16.18
C TRP A 123 6.45 10.47 16.72
N GLN A 124 7.66 10.28 17.29
CA GLN A 124 8.50 11.37 17.81
C GLN A 124 9.39 12.02 16.74
N ALA A 125 9.46 11.42 15.54
CA ALA A 125 10.28 11.96 14.47
C ALA A 125 9.82 13.36 14.04
N ASP A 126 10.78 14.26 13.83
CA ASP A 126 10.50 15.54 13.17
C ASP A 126 10.01 15.29 11.74
N VAL A 127 8.81 15.80 11.42
CA VAL A 127 8.17 15.57 10.13
C VAL A 127 9.01 16.09 8.98
N ASP A 128 9.65 17.25 9.13
CA ASP A 128 10.48 17.84 8.07
C ASP A 128 11.75 17.02 7.84
N GLU A 129 12.36 16.47 8.89
CA GLU A 129 13.52 15.58 8.75
C GLU A 129 13.15 14.27 8.07
N ALA A 130 12.12 13.60 8.56
CA ALA A 130 11.64 12.34 7.95
C ALA A 130 11.14 12.54 6.51
N ALA A 131 10.49 13.68 6.22
CA ALA A 131 10.05 14.01 4.88
C ALA A 131 11.22 14.20 3.91
N ARG A 132 12.38 14.73 4.35
CA ARG A 132 13.57 14.87 3.47
C ARG A 132 14.11 13.51 3.03
N GLU A 133 14.06 12.49 3.90
CA GLU A 133 14.42 11.11 3.52
C GLU A 133 13.50 10.60 2.38
N LEU A 134 12.21 10.89 2.47
CA LEU A 134 11.26 10.50 1.42
C LEU A 134 11.42 11.35 0.14
N VAL A 135 11.83 12.62 0.25
CA VAL A 135 12.12 13.48 -0.91
C VAL A 135 13.22 12.87 -1.79
N GLU A 136 14.26 12.28 -1.20
CA GLU A 136 15.31 11.60 -1.97
C GLU A 136 14.72 10.49 -2.85
N VAL A 137 13.82 9.68 -2.29
CA VAL A 137 13.10 8.64 -3.03
C VAL A 137 12.22 9.24 -4.12
N ILE A 138 11.46 10.30 -3.80
CA ILE A 138 10.58 10.97 -4.77
C ILE A 138 11.37 11.54 -5.95
N LEU A 139 12.51 12.17 -5.70
CA LEU A 139 13.33 12.77 -6.76
C LEU A 139 14.00 11.70 -7.63
N GLU A 140 14.37 10.56 -7.06
CA GLU A 140 14.90 9.41 -7.80
C GLU A 140 13.84 8.73 -8.65
N VAL A 141 12.72 8.36 -8.02
CA VAL A 141 11.62 7.60 -8.65
C VAL A 141 10.83 8.48 -9.62
N ARG A 142 10.65 9.75 -9.28
CA ARG A 142 9.77 10.72 -9.97
C ARG A 142 8.37 10.17 -10.20
N PRO A 143 7.63 9.78 -9.14
CA PRO A 143 6.32 9.15 -9.26
C PRO A 143 5.29 10.13 -9.84
N GLN A 144 4.39 9.64 -10.68
CA GLN A 144 3.23 10.40 -11.13
C GLN A 144 2.06 10.26 -10.15
N VAL A 145 2.03 9.16 -9.40
CA VAL A 145 0.99 8.88 -8.41
C VAL A 145 1.65 8.51 -7.09
N LEU A 146 1.12 9.06 -6.00
CA LEU A 146 1.44 8.68 -4.63
C LEU A 146 0.17 8.23 -3.92
N VAL A 147 0.27 7.12 -3.19
CA VAL A 147 -0.80 6.59 -2.32
C VAL A 147 -0.30 6.54 -0.88
N THR A 148 -1.11 6.98 0.06
CA THR A 148 -0.84 6.89 1.51
C THR A 148 -2.16 6.88 2.30
N TYR A 149 -2.07 6.95 3.63
CA TYR A 149 -3.23 7.06 4.51
C TYR A 149 -3.86 8.45 4.46
N ASP A 150 -5.03 8.56 5.07
CA ASP A 150 -5.67 9.83 5.40
C ASP A 150 -5.03 10.53 6.62
N PRO A 151 -5.44 11.77 6.96
CA PRO A 151 -4.89 12.49 8.09
C PRO A 151 -5.05 11.82 9.46
N ASP A 152 -6.06 10.95 9.59
CA ASP A 152 -6.35 10.22 10.83
C ASP A 152 -5.65 8.84 10.86
N GLY A 153 -4.88 8.50 9.82
CA GLY A 153 -4.19 7.22 9.68
C GLY A 153 -5.13 6.02 9.62
N GLY A 154 -6.34 6.25 9.12
CA GLY A 154 -7.41 5.26 9.07
C GLY A 154 -8.10 5.03 10.42
N TYR A 155 -7.42 4.47 11.40
CA TYR A 155 -7.96 4.12 12.73
C TYR A 155 -7.22 4.75 13.90
N GLY A 156 -6.37 5.76 13.65
CA GLY A 156 -5.70 6.53 14.69
C GLY A 156 -4.38 5.93 15.18
N HIS A 157 -3.77 5.00 14.45
CA HIS A 157 -2.41 4.53 14.78
C HIS A 157 -1.41 5.68 14.61
N PRO A 158 -0.52 5.94 15.59
CA PRO A 158 0.43 7.07 15.53
C PRO A 158 1.26 7.03 14.25
N ASP A 159 1.78 5.87 13.87
CA ASP A 159 2.66 5.72 12.72
C ASP A 159 1.93 5.91 11.39
N HIS A 160 0.65 5.53 11.29
CA HIS A 160 -0.16 5.80 10.10
C HIS A 160 -0.40 7.30 9.92
N ILE A 161 -0.70 8.01 11.03
CA ILE A 161 -0.84 9.48 11.04
C ILE A 161 0.48 10.13 10.63
N GLN A 162 1.59 9.63 11.18
CA GLN A 162 2.90 10.19 10.90
C GLN A 162 3.36 9.88 9.46
N ALA A 163 3.12 8.67 8.94
CA ALA A 163 3.38 8.32 7.54
C ALA A 163 2.58 9.22 6.58
N HIS A 164 1.30 9.52 6.91
CA HIS A 164 0.53 10.51 6.17
C HIS A 164 1.20 11.89 6.18
N ARG A 165 1.56 12.41 7.36
CA ARG A 165 2.20 13.73 7.51
C ARG A 165 3.51 13.81 6.72
N ILE A 166 4.35 12.78 6.84
CA ILE A 166 5.62 12.67 6.12
C ILE A 166 5.40 12.65 4.61
N ALA A 167 4.47 11.83 4.11
CA ALA A 167 4.19 11.71 2.69
C ALA A 167 3.67 13.02 2.08
N MET A 168 2.73 13.69 2.75
CA MET A 168 2.18 14.96 2.29
C MET A 168 3.23 16.08 2.32
N ARG A 169 4.06 16.12 3.38
CA ARG A 169 5.14 17.09 3.50
C ARG A 169 6.26 16.84 2.47
N ALA A 170 6.64 15.60 2.25
CA ALA A 170 7.62 15.24 1.24
C ALA A 170 7.17 15.62 -0.18
N ALA A 171 5.89 15.46 -0.49
CA ALA A 171 5.33 15.87 -1.78
C ALA A 171 5.39 17.40 -2.00
N GLU A 172 5.32 18.21 -0.93
CA GLU A 172 5.52 19.66 -0.99
C GLU A 172 6.99 20.00 -1.24
N LEU A 173 7.88 19.44 -0.41
CA LEU A 173 9.32 19.69 -0.52
C LEU A 173 9.89 19.20 -1.88
N ALA A 174 9.41 18.07 -2.39
CA ALA A 174 9.81 17.58 -3.70
C ALA A 174 9.35 18.51 -4.84
N ALA A 175 8.16 19.13 -4.71
CA ALA A 175 7.69 20.13 -5.68
C ALA A 175 8.61 21.35 -5.72
N ASP A 176 9.10 21.82 -4.57
CA ASP A 176 10.06 22.91 -4.46
C ASP A 176 11.44 22.50 -5.02
N ALA A 177 11.79 21.22 -4.92
CA ALA A 177 13.02 20.64 -5.46
C ALA A 177 12.93 20.24 -6.96
N GLY A 178 11.79 20.51 -7.62
CA GLY A 178 11.64 20.34 -9.08
C GLY A 178 10.84 19.12 -9.52
N TRP A 179 10.24 18.34 -8.60
CA TRP A 179 9.32 17.27 -8.96
C TRP A 179 7.98 17.40 -8.24
N ARG A 180 6.94 17.84 -8.96
CA ARG A 180 5.56 17.87 -8.48
C ARG A 180 4.85 16.58 -8.83
N ILE A 181 4.39 15.84 -7.82
CA ILE A 181 3.60 14.63 -8.01
C ILE A 181 2.22 15.02 -8.55
N PRO A 182 1.82 14.55 -9.75
CA PRO A 182 0.57 14.94 -10.39
C PRO A 182 -0.68 14.56 -9.60
N LYS A 183 -0.71 13.36 -9.00
CA LYS A 183 -1.85 12.86 -8.25
C LYS A 183 -1.43 12.25 -6.92
N ILE A 184 -2.16 12.60 -5.85
CA ILE A 184 -2.01 11.99 -4.53
C ILE A 184 -3.37 11.46 -4.10
N TYR A 185 -3.37 10.22 -3.63
CA TYR A 185 -4.56 9.52 -3.19
C TYR A 185 -4.43 9.04 -1.74
N TRP A 186 -5.57 9.00 -1.05
CA TRP A 186 -5.74 8.26 0.19
C TRP A 186 -6.54 6.99 -0.09
N ASN A 187 -6.12 5.86 0.49
CA ASN A 187 -6.92 4.65 0.43
C ASN A 187 -8.16 4.78 1.33
N ARG A 188 -9.30 4.28 0.82
CA ARG A 188 -10.61 4.40 1.45
C ARG A 188 -11.42 3.14 1.26
N VAL A 189 -12.48 3.01 2.06
CA VAL A 189 -13.52 1.99 1.86
C VAL A 189 -14.88 2.70 1.80
N PRO A 190 -15.66 2.55 0.71
CA PRO A 190 -16.99 3.14 0.65
C PRO A 190 -17.90 2.46 1.68
N ARG A 191 -18.73 3.23 2.37
CA ARG A 191 -19.62 2.75 3.43
C ARG A 191 -20.57 1.64 2.96
N THR A 192 -21.18 1.81 1.77
CA THR A 192 -22.10 0.79 1.25
C THR A 192 -21.39 -0.53 0.96
N VAL A 193 -20.18 -0.49 0.43
CA VAL A 193 -19.36 -1.69 0.18
C VAL A 193 -18.98 -2.37 1.49
N ALA A 194 -18.59 -1.59 2.51
CA ALA A 194 -18.26 -2.11 3.82
C ALA A 194 -19.51 -2.79 4.45
N GLU A 195 -20.65 -2.11 4.48
CA GLU A 195 -21.90 -2.65 5.05
C GLU A 195 -22.32 -3.98 4.39
N GLU A 196 -22.27 -4.05 3.06
CA GLU A 196 -22.59 -5.27 2.31
C GLU A 196 -21.59 -6.41 2.59
N ALA A 197 -20.29 -6.10 2.63
CA ALA A 197 -19.26 -7.10 2.87
C ALA A 197 -19.33 -7.65 4.30
N PHE A 198 -19.59 -6.81 5.30
CA PHE A 198 -19.77 -7.24 6.69
C PHE A 198 -21.08 -8.00 6.93
N ALA A 199 -22.15 -7.67 6.21
CA ALA A 199 -23.38 -8.46 6.26
C ALA A 199 -23.14 -9.89 5.74
N ARG A 200 -22.37 -10.06 4.68
CA ARG A 200 -21.96 -11.39 4.17
C ARG A 200 -21.06 -12.11 5.18
N LEU A 201 -20.05 -11.43 5.72
CA LEU A 201 -19.16 -12.00 6.73
C LEU A 201 -19.93 -12.55 7.93
N GLN A 202 -20.92 -11.80 8.44
CA GLN A 202 -21.76 -12.26 9.55
C GLN A 202 -22.50 -13.56 9.20
N SER A 203 -22.96 -13.71 7.97
CA SER A 203 -23.60 -14.93 7.49
C SER A 203 -22.64 -16.11 7.39
N ASP A 204 -21.39 -15.85 6.97
CA ASP A 204 -20.38 -16.88 6.72
C ASP A 204 -19.60 -17.26 7.99
N LEU A 205 -19.61 -16.41 9.01
CA LEU A 205 -18.82 -16.57 10.24
C LEU A 205 -18.86 -17.96 10.88
N PRO A 206 -20.02 -18.67 10.94
CA PRO A 206 -20.07 -20.01 11.53
C PRO A 206 -19.21 -21.06 10.80
N THR A 207 -18.74 -20.77 9.58
CA THR A 207 -17.92 -21.67 8.75
C THR A 207 -16.45 -21.28 8.74
N LEU A 208 -16.11 -20.14 9.36
CA LEU A 208 -14.75 -19.59 9.37
C LEU A 208 -13.97 -20.05 10.61
N PRO A 209 -12.64 -20.03 10.55
CA PRO A 209 -11.81 -20.32 11.71
C PRO A 209 -11.78 -19.20 12.76
N PHE A 210 -12.47 -18.08 12.50
CA PHE A 210 -12.47 -16.90 13.35
C PHE A 210 -13.67 -16.90 14.31
N ALA A 211 -13.42 -16.51 15.56
CA ALA A 211 -14.45 -16.51 16.59
C ALA A 211 -15.43 -15.33 16.49
N LYS A 212 -14.99 -14.23 15.92
CA LYS A 212 -15.74 -12.97 15.85
C LYS A 212 -15.55 -12.30 14.48
N ALA A 213 -16.56 -11.54 14.08
CA ALA A 213 -16.45 -10.63 12.94
C ALA A 213 -16.26 -9.20 13.44
N ALA A 214 -15.44 -8.44 12.75
CA ALA A 214 -15.39 -7.00 12.88
C ALA A 214 -16.72 -6.38 12.39
N THR A 215 -16.92 -5.12 12.71
CA THR A 215 -18.04 -4.30 12.23
C THR A 215 -17.52 -3.21 11.32
N VAL A 216 -18.41 -2.52 10.64
CA VAL A 216 -18.03 -1.36 9.79
C VAL A 216 -17.25 -0.31 10.59
N GLY A 217 -17.55 -0.16 11.89
CA GLY A 217 -16.85 0.77 12.78
C GLY A 217 -15.42 0.35 13.14
N ASP A 218 -15.06 -0.90 12.93
CA ASP A 218 -13.74 -1.44 13.22
C ASP A 218 -12.81 -1.36 12.00
N VAL A 219 -13.33 -0.99 10.81
CA VAL A 219 -12.55 -0.90 9.57
C VAL A 219 -12.03 0.52 9.38
N PRO A 220 -10.70 0.69 9.27
CA PRO A 220 -10.11 1.98 9.02
C PRO A 220 -10.51 2.54 7.64
N GLY A 221 -10.65 3.85 7.56
CA GLY A 221 -10.82 4.54 6.28
C GLY A 221 -12.21 4.39 5.64
N VAL A 222 -13.24 3.90 6.36
CA VAL A 222 -14.62 3.88 5.85
C VAL A 222 -15.17 5.30 5.76
N VAL A 223 -15.64 5.67 4.57
CA VAL A 223 -16.16 7.01 4.27
C VAL A 223 -17.46 6.92 3.49
N ASP A 224 -18.18 8.05 3.42
CA ASP A 224 -19.36 8.14 2.57
C ASP A 224 -18.96 7.99 1.10
N ASP A 225 -19.78 7.28 0.32
CA ASP A 225 -19.46 6.83 -1.03
C ASP A 225 -19.11 7.97 -2.00
N GLU A 226 -19.64 9.17 -1.76
CA GLU A 226 -19.39 10.36 -2.57
C GLU A 226 -17.92 10.83 -2.51
N ARG A 227 -17.16 10.42 -1.49
CA ARG A 227 -15.74 10.74 -1.37
C ARG A 227 -14.85 9.87 -2.27
N ILE A 228 -15.37 8.76 -2.76
CA ILE A 228 -14.63 7.86 -3.64
C ILE A 228 -14.51 8.48 -5.03
N THR A 229 -13.29 8.74 -5.44
CA THR A 229 -12.98 9.32 -6.75
C THR A 229 -12.42 8.29 -7.73
N THR A 230 -11.84 7.20 -7.20
CA THR A 230 -11.20 6.19 -8.05
C THR A 230 -11.44 4.80 -7.48
N VAL A 231 -11.79 3.86 -8.37
CA VAL A 231 -12.08 2.46 -8.06
C VAL A 231 -11.18 1.58 -8.92
N ILE A 232 -10.32 0.80 -8.28
CA ILE A 232 -9.42 -0.12 -8.96
C ILE A 232 -9.94 -1.54 -8.81
N ASP A 233 -10.42 -2.10 -9.90
CA ASP A 233 -10.77 -3.51 -9.95
C ASP A 233 -9.49 -4.35 -10.04
N GLY A 234 -9.14 -4.99 -8.95
CA GLY A 234 -8.02 -5.89 -8.80
C GLY A 234 -8.43 -7.36 -8.69
N THR A 235 -9.65 -7.72 -9.10
CA THR A 235 -10.20 -9.09 -8.95
C THR A 235 -9.32 -10.14 -9.61
N ASP A 236 -8.74 -9.85 -10.77
CA ASP A 236 -7.79 -10.74 -11.46
C ASP A 236 -6.50 -10.99 -10.68
N HIS A 237 -6.20 -10.13 -9.68
CA HIS A 237 -5.02 -10.18 -8.82
C HIS A 237 -5.33 -10.64 -7.38
N ALA A 238 -6.55 -11.13 -7.12
CA ALA A 238 -6.99 -11.60 -5.80
C ALA A 238 -6.03 -12.64 -5.19
N ARG A 239 -5.54 -13.57 -6.02
CA ARG A 239 -4.61 -14.62 -5.57
C ARG A 239 -3.26 -14.04 -5.14
N ALA A 240 -2.73 -13.06 -5.87
CA ALA A 240 -1.48 -12.39 -5.52
C ALA A 240 -1.62 -11.64 -4.20
N LYS A 241 -2.70 -10.87 -4.04
CA LYS A 241 -3.01 -10.18 -2.78
C LYS A 241 -3.12 -11.15 -1.60
N ALA A 242 -3.92 -12.21 -1.73
CA ALA A 242 -4.07 -13.19 -0.66
C ALA A 242 -2.76 -13.91 -0.33
N ALA A 243 -1.89 -14.18 -1.32
CA ALA A 243 -0.58 -14.78 -1.10
C ALA A 243 0.36 -13.79 -0.38
N ALA A 244 0.36 -12.52 -0.75
CA ALA A 244 1.13 -11.48 -0.07
C ALA A 244 0.67 -11.31 1.39
N MET A 245 -0.63 -11.27 1.64
CA MET A 245 -1.16 -11.23 3.02
C MET A 245 -0.74 -12.46 3.84
N ARG A 246 -0.73 -13.66 3.24
CA ARG A 246 -0.22 -14.87 3.92
C ARG A 246 1.28 -14.85 4.19
N ALA A 247 2.04 -14.10 3.41
CA ALA A 247 3.47 -13.94 3.66
C ALA A 247 3.75 -13.19 4.97
N HIS A 248 2.83 -12.30 5.40
CA HIS A 248 2.86 -11.62 6.70
C HIS A 248 2.30 -12.51 7.82
N ALA A 249 2.77 -13.74 7.93
CA ALA A 249 2.22 -14.77 8.80
C ALA A 249 2.26 -14.42 10.29
N THR A 250 3.18 -13.55 10.73
CA THR A 250 3.19 -13.07 12.12
C THR A 250 2.02 -12.16 12.45
N GLN A 251 1.44 -11.47 11.44
CA GLN A 251 0.46 -10.40 11.62
C GLN A 251 -0.92 -10.70 11.05
N ILE A 252 -1.01 -11.59 10.06
CA ILE A 252 -2.25 -11.82 9.31
C ILE A 252 -2.56 -13.32 9.25
N ASP A 253 -3.80 -13.68 9.61
CA ASP A 253 -4.38 -15.00 9.37
C ASP A 253 -5.43 -14.92 8.25
N VAL A 254 -5.21 -15.65 7.14
CA VAL A 254 -6.03 -15.54 5.92
C VAL A 254 -6.88 -16.80 5.72
N ALA A 255 -8.19 -16.63 5.75
CA ALA A 255 -9.20 -17.62 5.38
C ALA A 255 -10.12 -17.03 4.29
N GLU A 256 -9.66 -17.08 3.03
CA GLU A 256 -10.35 -16.44 1.91
C GLU A 256 -11.85 -16.75 1.85
N PRO A 257 -12.70 -15.74 1.58
CA PRO A 257 -12.40 -14.35 1.21
C PRO A 257 -12.27 -13.39 2.43
N TYR A 258 -11.80 -13.86 3.56
CA TYR A 258 -11.67 -13.13 4.79
C TYR A 258 -10.27 -13.27 5.38
N PHE A 259 -9.94 -12.39 6.33
CA PHE A 259 -8.72 -12.46 7.12
C PHE A 259 -8.97 -11.93 8.54
N ALA A 260 -8.06 -12.17 9.46
CA ALA A 260 -8.03 -11.54 10.77
C ALA A 260 -6.61 -11.12 11.13
N LEU A 261 -6.51 -10.16 12.05
CA LEU A 261 -5.25 -9.77 12.71
C LEU A 261 -5.17 -10.43 14.09
N SER A 262 -4.22 -10.02 14.92
CA SER A 262 -4.02 -10.54 16.30
C SER A 262 -5.25 -10.45 17.20
N ASN A 263 -6.17 -9.51 16.92
CA ASN A 263 -7.42 -9.35 17.63
C ASN A 263 -8.48 -10.41 17.31
N GLU A 264 -8.18 -11.34 16.38
CA GLU A 264 -9.07 -12.43 15.93
C GLU A 264 -10.42 -11.96 15.35
N LEU A 265 -10.52 -10.69 14.95
CA LEU A 265 -11.71 -10.16 14.31
C LEU A 265 -11.64 -10.39 12.81
N ALA A 266 -12.50 -11.24 12.27
CA ALA A 266 -12.61 -11.48 10.84
C ALA A 266 -13.00 -10.19 10.09
N GLN A 267 -12.34 -9.95 8.98
CA GLN A 267 -12.57 -8.80 8.09
C GLN A 267 -12.64 -9.27 6.63
N PRO A 268 -13.41 -8.58 5.76
CA PRO A 268 -13.42 -8.88 4.34
C PRO A 268 -12.07 -8.57 3.67
N LEU A 269 -11.59 -9.49 2.84
CA LEU A 269 -10.46 -9.27 1.95
C LEU A 269 -10.96 -8.61 0.67
N PHE A 270 -10.82 -7.30 0.57
CA PHE A 270 -11.23 -6.55 -0.62
C PHE A 270 -10.23 -6.70 -1.76
N THR A 271 -10.69 -7.06 -2.95
CA THR A 271 -9.89 -7.11 -4.17
C THR A 271 -10.18 -5.97 -5.13
N THR A 272 -11.34 -5.33 -4.99
CA THR A 272 -11.58 -3.98 -5.51
C THR A 272 -11.15 -2.98 -4.46
N GLU A 273 -10.27 -2.08 -4.82
CA GLU A 273 -9.67 -1.11 -3.90
C GLU A 273 -10.08 0.31 -4.30
N TYR A 274 -10.30 1.15 -3.28
CA TYR A 274 -11.00 2.43 -3.43
C TYR A 274 -10.12 3.58 -2.94
N TYR A 275 -10.19 4.70 -3.64
CA TYR A 275 -9.30 5.82 -3.41
C TYR A 275 -10.03 7.15 -3.45
N GLU A 276 -9.58 8.09 -2.64
CA GLU A 276 -9.95 9.49 -2.66
C GLU A 276 -8.79 10.31 -3.23
N LEU A 277 -9.01 11.00 -4.36
CA LEU A 277 -8.03 11.94 -4.92
C LEU A 277 -8.01 13.20 -4.06
N VAL A 278 -6.87 13.49 -3.44
CA VAL A 278 -6.70 14.63 -2.53
C VAL A 278 -5.79 15.72 -3.06
N ARG A 279 -5.02 15.40 -4.10
CA ARG A 279 -4.24 16.38 -4.86
C ARG A 279 -4.19 15.97 -6.32
N GLY A 280 -4.35 16.92 -7.21
CA GLY A 280 -4.41 16.74 -8.65
C GLY A 280 -5.81 16.98 -9.21
N GLU A 281 -5.98 16.73 -10.49
CA GLU A 281 -7.25 16.90 -11.19
C GLU A 281 -7.84 15.55 -11.58
N ALA A 282 -9.12 15.34 -11.27
CA ALA A 282 -9.85 14.16 -11.71
C ALA A 282 -10.21 14.32 -13.20
N ALA A 283 -9.94 13.29 -14.00
CA ALA A 283 -10.33 13.25 -15.40
C ALA A 283 -11.81 12.91 -15.59
N ALA A 284 -12.45 12.29 -14.58
CA ALA A 284 -13.87 11.94 -14.55
C ALA A 284 -14.38 11.97 -13.10
N ARG A 285 -15.73 11.93 -12.94
CA ARG A 285 -16.35 11.88 -11.61
C ARG A 285 -15.90 10.67 -10.79
N THR A 286 -15.75 9.52 -11.43
CA THR A 286 -15.15 8.31 -10.87
C THR A 286 -14.20 7.73 -11.91
N GLU A 287 -12.97 7.51 -11.51
CA GLU A 287 -11.90 6.95 -12.34
C GLU A 287 -11.74 5.46 -12.07
N SER A 288 -11.24 4.72 -13.06
CA SER A 288 -10.87 3.30 -12.94
C SER A 288 -9.36 3.07 -13.10
N ASP A 289 -8.58 4.15 -13.10
CA ASP A 289 -7.13 4.15 -13.23
C ASP A 289 -6.55 5.30 -12.42
N LEU A 290 -5.59 5.02 -11.51
CA LEU A 290 -4.91 6.04 -10.71
C LEU A 290 -4.14 7.04 -11.58
N PHE A 291 -3.77 6.66 -12.81
CA PHE A 291 -3.06 7.50 -13.77
C PHE A 291 -3.99 8.23 -14.75
N ALA A 292 -5.32 8.14 -14.59
CA ALA A 292 -6.26 8.82 -15.49
C ALA A 292 -5.94 10.32 -15.60
N GLY A 293 -5.81 10.82 -16.83
CA GLY A 293 -5.48 12.22 -17.10
C GLY A 293 -4.03 12.64 -16.81
N VAL A 294 -3.20 11.74 -16.33
CA VAL A 294 -1.76 12.03 -16.13
C VAL A 294 -1.02 11.85 -17.45
N ALA A 295 -0.25 12.85 -17.84
CA ALA A 295 0.57 12.76 -19.04
C ALA A 295 1.68 11.72 -18.87
N ASP A 296 1.91 10.94 -19.92
CA ASP A 296 3.04 10.03 -20.00
C ASP A 296 4.36 10.85 -19.96
N VAL A 297 5.25 10.50 -19.05
CA VAL A 297 6.57 11.09 -18.96
C VAL A 297 7.55 10.17 -19.70
N PRO A 298 8.28 10.69 -20.71
CA PRO A 298 9.31 9.90 -21.39
C PRO A 298 10.33 9.36 -20.38
N VAL A 299 10.75 8.12 -20.54
CA VAL A 299 11.93 7.60 -19.83
C VAL A 299 13.15 8.25 -20.46
N GLU A 300 13.77 9.19 -19.74
CA GLU A 300 15.14 9.59 -20.09
C GLU A 300 16.03 8.36 -19.85
N GLU A 301 16.66 7.88 -20.92
CA GLU A 301 17.67 6.83 -20.80
C GLU A 301 18.78 7.37 -19.88
N ALA A 302 19.03 6.66 -18.78
CA ALA A 302 20.16 6.95 -17.91
C ALA A 302 21.45 6.76 -18.73
N SER A 303 22.15 7.85 -18.95
CA SER A 303 23.42 7.93 -19.66
C SER A 303 24.53 7.32 -18.82
#